data_7c7af4ed33b2497eac11620f82be3f42
#
_entry.id   7c7af4ed33b2497eac11620f82be3f42
#
_cell.length_a   1.000
_cell.length_b   1.000
_cell.length_c   1.000
_cell.angle_alpha   90.00
_cell.angle_beta   90.00
_cell.angle_gamma   90.00
#
_symmetry.space_group_name_H-M   'P 1'
#
loop_
_entity.id
_entity.type
_entity.pdbx_description
1 polymer ?
#
loop_
_entity_poly.entity_id
_entity_poly.type
_entity_poly.pdbx_seq_one_letter_code
_entity_poly.pdbx_strand_id
1 'polypeptide(L)'
;VSKAAERYAPKVERHISTQMGVVSADTARAWYDLGATRVVLARELSFPEIREIRENIPKELEIEAFVHGAMCVSFSGRCLLSNYLAGRDANHGACAQPCRWKYALMEERRPGEYFPIEEDDDGTYIMNSRDLNMIDHIPELIEAGIDSFKIEGRAKSAYYAACVTNAYRHGIDAAVAGQPLDPIWRAEVDKISHRHYYQGFYYGQPEKGQFYDDARYIRDWDVAAYVVSCDSEGNAVLTQ
;
A
#
# COMPACT_ATOMS: atom_id res chain seq x y z
N VAL A 1 -17.24 13.35 -10.66
CA VAL A 1 -15.98 14.03 -10.30
C VAL A 1 -15.19 14.36 -11.55
N SER A 2 -14.83 13.40 -12.45
CA SER A 2 -14.00 13.65 -13.64
C SER A 2 -14.54 14.73 -14.56
N LYS A 3 -15.83 14.68 -14.93
CA LYS A 3 -16.48 15.73 -15.74
C LYS A 3 -16.54 17.09 -15.05
N ALA A 4 -16.64 17.13 -13.73
CA ALA A 4 -16.57 18.38 -12.98
C ALA A 4 -15.15 18.97 -13.02
N ALA A 5 -14.12 18.14 -12.85
CA ALA A 5 -12.73 18.56 -12.98
C ALA A 5 -12.44 19.11 -14.39
N GLU A 6 -12.90 18.42 -15.43
CA GLU A 6 -12.79 18.88 -16.82
C GLU A 6 -13.40 20.28 -17.03
N ARG A 7 -14.58 20.50 -16.43
CA ARG A 7 -15.32 21.78 -16.58
C ARG A 7 -14.74 22.92 -15.77
N TYR A 8 -14.35 22.65 -14.52
CA TYR A 8 -13.99 23.70 -13.55
C TYR A 8 -12.49 23.84 -13.29
N ALA A 9 -11.70 22.82 -13.63
CA ALA A 9 -10.26 22.78 -13.44
C ALA A 9 -9.56 22.00 -14.59
N PRO A 10 -9.71 22.46 -15.87
CA PRO A 10 -9.27 21.71 -17.04
C PRO A 10 -7.75 21.51 -17.14
N LYS A 11 -6.95 22.26 -16.39
CA LYS A 11 -5.49 22.16 -16.36
C LYS A 11 -4.96 21.20 -15.28
N VAL A 12 -5.84 20.68 -14.40
CA VAL A 12 -5.44 19.78 -13.33
C VAL A 12 -5.37 18.35 -13.86
N GLU A 13 -4.28 17.67 -13.58
CA GLU A 13 -4.13 16.26 -13.90
C GLU A 13 -5.17 15.41 -13.19
N ARG A 14 -5.67 14.41 -13.88
CA ARG A 14 -6.73 13.52 -13.38
C ARG A 14 -6.18 12.13 -13.14
N HIS A 15 -6.01 11.77 -11.89
CA HIS A 15 -5.55 10.46 -11.46
C HIS A 15 -6.75 9.60 -11.03
N ILE A 16 -6.85 8.42 -11.59
CA ILE A 16 -7.93 7.48 -11.29
C ILE A 16 -7.51 6.58 -10.13
N SER A 17 -8.28 6.62 -9.06
CA SER A 17 -7.98 5.87 -7.82
C SER A 17 -8.07 4.36 -8.04
N THR A 18 -7.29 3.60 -7.26
CA THR A 18 -7.37 2.13 -7.16
C THR A 18 -8.77 1.62 -6.81
N GLN A 19 -9.59 2.45 -6.15
CA GLN A 19 -10.99 2.13 -5.83
C GLN A 19 -11.87 1.95 -7.06
N MET A 20 -11.42 2.39 -8.23
CA MET A 20 -12.10 2.14 -9.50
C MET A 20 -11.84 0.74 -10.06
N GLY A 21 -10.93 -0.03 -9.43
CA GLY A 21 -10.68 -1.43 -9.77
C GLY A 21 -10.12 -1.60 -11.19
N VAL A 22 -9.12 -0.79 -11.57
CA VAL A 22 -8.49 -0.91 -12.88
C VAL A 22 -7.63 -2.18 -12.93
N VAL A 23 -8.08 -3.16 -13.72
CA VAL A 23 -7.45 -4.49 -13.85
C VAL A 23 -7.21 -4.91 -15.30
N SER A 24 -7.52 -4.06 -16.28
CA SER A 24 -7.31 -4.38 -17.69
C SER A 24 -6.92 -3.15 -18.51
N ALA A 25 -6.29 -3.40 -19.65
CA ALA A 25 -5.96 -2.34 -20.62
C ALA A 25 -7.20 -1.59 -21.12
N ASP A 26 -8.31 -2.30 -21.35
CA ASP A 26 -9.55 -1.67 -21.83
C ASP A 26 -10.11 -0.69 -20.80
N THR A 27 -10.10 -1.08 -19.52
CA THR A 27 -10.54 -0.17 -18.44
C THR A 27 -9.62 1.05 -18.33
N ALA A 28 -8.30 0.85 -18.40
CA ALA A 28 -7.32 1.92 -18.35
C ALA A 28 -7.48 2.88 -19.54
N ARG A 29 -7.67 2.33 -20.75
CA ARG A 29 -7.91 3.10 -21.98
C ARG A 29 -9.20 3.92 -21.91
N ALA A 30 -10.28 3.33 -21.40
CA ALA A 30 -11.54 4.07 -21.23
C ALA A 30 -11.38 5.28 -20.30
N TRP A 31 -10.55 5.17 -19.25
CA TRP A 31 -10.22 6.31 -18.39
C TRP A 31 -9.36 7.35 -19.11
N TYR A 32 -8.40 6.91 -19.93
CA TYR A 32 -7.60 7.81 -20.76
C TYR A 32 -8.48 8.62 -21.74
N ASP A 33 -9.42 7.97 -22.42
CA ASP A 33 -10.37 8.62 -23.33
C ASP A 33 -11.27 9.64 -22.62
N LEU A 34 -11.53 9.43 -21.32
CA LEU A 34 -12.20 10.39 -20.44
C LEU A 34 -11.24 11.46 -19.88
N GLY A 35 -9.97 11.48 -20.34
CA GLY A 35 -8.96 12.49 -20.03
C GLY A 35 -8.22 12.25 -18.73
N ALA A 36 -8.11 11.02 -18.26
CA ALA A 36 -7.18 10.69 -17.19
C ALA A 36 -5.74 10.72 -17.69
N THR A 37 -4.84 11.21 -16.86
CA THR A 37 -3.38 11.23 -17.10
C THR A 37 -2.65 10.12 -16.38
N ARG A 38 -3.26 9.55 -15.31
CA ARG A 38 -2.72 8.45 -14.54
C ARG A 38 -3.82 7.53 -14.04
N VAL A 39 -3.54 6.23 -14.01
CA VAL A 39 -4.40 5.22 -13.38
C VAL A 39 -3.65 4.52 -12.27
N VAL A 40 -4.29 4.39 -11.09
CA VAL A 40 -3.78 3.56 -9.99
C VAL A 40 -4.38 2.18 -10.14
N LEU A 41 -3.54 1.19 -10.44
CA LEU A 41 -3.97 -0.19 -10.64
C LEU A 41 -4.57 -0.80 -9.37
N ALA A 42 -5.40 -1.81 -9.54
CA ALA A 42 -5.80 -2.71 -8.47
C ALA A 42 -4.56 -3.46 -7.93
N ARG A 43 -4.59 -3.83 -6.64
CA ARG A 43 -3.44 -4.46 -5.95
C ARG A 43 -3.31 -5.95 -6.24
N GLU A 44 -4.29 -6.50 -6.91
CA GLU A 44 -4.43 -7.94 -7.19
C GLU A 44 -3.76 -8.36 -8.51
N LEU A 45 -3.11 -7.44 -9.21
CA LEU A 45 -2.44 -7.69 -10.49
C LEU A 45 -1.03 -8.23 -10.30
N SER A 46 -0.67 -9.19 -11.15
CA SER A 46 0.67 -9.74 -11.29
C SER A 46 1.52 -8.95 -12.30
N PHE A 47 2.83 -9.15 -12.27
CA PHE A 47 3.75 -8.53 -13.25
C PHE A 47 3.37 -8.82 -14.71
N PRO A 48 3.02 -10.06 -15.11
CA PRO A 48 2.55 -10.31 -16.48
C PRO A 48 1.33 -9.47 -16.87
N GLU A 49 0.32 -9.38 -15.99
CA GLU A 49 -0.89 -8.59 -16.24
C GLU A 49 -0.60 -7.08 -16.32
N ILE A 50 0.32 -6.57 -15.47
CA ILE A 50 0.74 -5.17 -15.52
C ILE A 50 1.46 -4.86 -16.83
N ARG A 51 2.36 -5.75 -17.29
CA ARG A 51 3.04 -5.60 -18.61
C ARG A 51 2.04 -5.64 -19.75
N GLU A 52 1.07 -6.54 -19.72
CA GLU A 52 -0.01 -6.60 -20.71
C GLU A 52 -0.80 -5.28 -20.77
N ILE A 53 -1.14 -4.72 -19.60
CA ILE A 53 -1.79 -3.40 -19.54
C ILE A 53 -0.88 -2.35 -20.17
N ARG A 54 0.40 -2.28 -19.77
CA ARG A 54 1.35 -1.27 -20.28
C ARG A 54 1.52 -1.32 -21.81
N GLU A 55 1.59 -2.51 -22.37
CA GLU A 55 1.76 -2.72 -23.81
C GLU A 55 0.54 -2.30 -24.63
N ASN A 56 -0.64 -2.32 -24.01
CA ASN A 56 -1.93 -2.09 -24.68
C ASN A 56 -2.60 -0.76 -24.33
N ILE A 57 -1.91 0.19 -23.68
CA ILE A 57 -2.41 1.54 -23.40
C ILE A 57 -1.48 2.60 -23.99
N PRO A 58 -1.96 3.87 -24.19
CA PRO A 58 -1.12 4.98 -24.63
C PRO A 58 0.08 5.19 -23.67
N LYS A 59 1.23 5.56 -24.21
CA LYS A 59 2.45 5.81 -23.43
C LYS A 59 2.31 7.02 -22.50
N GLU A 60 1.45 7.96 -22.88
CA GLU A 60 1.12 9.17 -22.13
C GLU A 60 0.26 8.90 -20.89
N LEU A 61 -0.40 7.74 -20.82
CA LEU A 61 -1.14 7.34 -19.63
C LEU A 61 -0.17 6.68 -18.64
N GLU A 62 0.05 7.35 -17.51
CA GLU A 62 0.91 6.83 -16.45
C GLU A 62 0.22 5.72 -15.65
N ILE A 63 1.01 4.73 -15.27
CA ILE A 63 0.62 3.65 -14.37
C ILE A 63 1.18 3.92 -12.98
N GLU A 64 0.31 3.95 -11.98
CA GLU A 64 0.69 3.96 -10.57
C GLU A 64 0.30 2.64 -9.91
N ALA A 65 1.21 2.05 -9.12
CA ALA A 65 0.95 0.82 -8.39
C ALA A 65 1.42 0.92 -6.93
N PHE A 66 0.72 0.23 -6.04
CA PHE A 66 1.14 0.13 -4.64
C PHE A 66 2.38 -0.77 -4.52
N VAL A 67 3.39 -0.27 -3.83
CA VAL A 67 4.67 -0.98 -3.64
C VAL A 67 4.98 -1.27 -2.17
N HIS A 68 4.31 -0.58 -1.24
CA HIS A 68 4.57 -0.76 0.19
C HIS A 68 3.34 -0.45 1.06
N GLY A 69 3.26 -1.16 2.19
CA GLY A 69 2.31 -0.90 3.27
C GLY A 69 1.13 -1.85 3.33
N ALA A 70 0.11 -1.45 4.06
CA ALA A 70 -1.01 -2.29 4.40
C ALA A 70 -1.82 -2.76 3.18
N MET A 71 -1.93 -4.07 3.00
CA MET A 71 -2.82 -4.67 2.00
C MET A 71 -4.27 -4.71 2.50
N CYS A 72 -5.21 -4.63 1.57
CA CYS A 72 -6.63 -4.76 1.84
C CYS A 72 -7.03 -6.24 1.93
N VAL A 73 -7.96 -6.57 2.82
CA VAL A 73 -8.56 -7.92 2.91
C VAL A 73 -9.52 -8.20 1.75
N SER A 74 -10.10 -7.15 1.19
CA SER A 74 -11.06 -7.22 0.08
C SER A 74 -10.42 -6.73 -1.20
N PHE A 75 -10.98 -7.18 -2.33
CA PHE A 75 -10.62 -6.67 -3.65
C PHE A 75 -10.70 -5.13 -3.71
N SER A 76 -9.79 -4.52 -4.43
CA SER A 76 -9.67 -3.06 -4.56
C SER A 76 -10.99 -2.42 -4.97
N GLY A 77 -11.51 -1.49 -4.14
CA GLY A 77 -12.76 -0.79 -4.38
C GLY A 77 -14.04 -1.60 -4.15
N ARG A 78 -14.01 -2.75 -3.46
CA ARG A 78 -15.18 -3.61 -3.22
C ARG A 78 -15.48 -3.90 -1.76
N CYS A 79 -14.80 -3.23 -0.82
CA CYS A 79 -14.98 -3.46 0.60
C CYS A 79 -16.22 -2.73 1.15
N LEU A 80 -17.07 -3.43 1.88
CA LEU A 80 -18.24 -2.88 2.57
C LEU A 80 -18.10 -2.86 4.09
N LEU A 81 -17.06 -3.50 4.66
CA LEU A 81 -16.90 -3.59 6.11
C LEU A 81 -16.87 -2.23 6.81
N SER A 82 -16.14 -1.28 6.25
CA SER A 82 -16.03 0.06 6.83
C SER A 82 -17.34 0.84 6.78
N ASN A 83 -18.16 0.62 5.75
CA ASN A 83 -19.47 1.22 5.65
C ASN A 83 -20.42 0.63 6.73
N TYR A 84 -20.52 -0.71 6.79
CA TYR A 84 -21.43 -1.37 7.73
C TYR A 84 -21.05 -1.17 9.21
N LEU A 85 -19.76 -1.21 9.54
CA LEU A 85 -19.30 -1.19 10.92
C LEU A 85 -18.98 0.21 11.46
N ALA A 86 -18.68 1.16 10.59
CA ALA A 86 -18.23 2.50 10.98
C ALA A 86 -18.98 3.65 10.29
N GLY A 87 -19.93 3.37 9.40
CA GLY A 87 -20.61 4.38 8.59
C GLY A 87 -19.67 5.15 7.65
N ARG A 88 -18.47 4.62 7.37
CA ARG A 88 -17.43 5.25 6.54
C ARG A 88 -17.19 4.43 5.29
N ASP A 89 -17.42 5.03 4.12
CA ASP A 89 -17.28 4.32 2.86
C ASP A 89 -15.82 4.18 2.43
N ALA A 90 -15.33 2.93 2.50
CA ALA A 90 -13.99 2.57 2.06
C ALA A 90 -13.80 2.78 0.56
N ASN A 91 -14.85 2.56 -0.24
CA ASN A 91 -14.82 2.70 -1.69
C ASN A 91 -14.78 4.17 -2.13
N HIS A 92 -15.10 5.11 -1.23
CA HIS A 92 -14.89 6.54 -1.39
C HIS A 92 -13.65 7.07 -0.65
N GLY A 93 -12.72 6.21 -0.30
CA GLY A 93 -11.46 6.59 0.33
C GLY A 93 -11.57 6.89 1.83
N ALA A 94 -12.69 6.61 2.50
CA ALA A 94 -12.92 6.91 3.91
C ALA A 94 -12.77 5.69 4.83
N CYS A 95 -11.98 4.68 4.44
CA CYS A 95 -11.82 3.43 5.19
C CYS A 95 -11.37 3.67 6.64
N ALA A 96 -12.12 3.10 7.60
CA ALA A 96 -11.78 3.09 9.03
C ALA A 96 -10.92 1.88 9.44
N GLN A 97 -10.60 1.00 8.48
CA GLN A 97 -9.85 -0.24 8.68
C GLN A 97 -10.49 -1.22 9.69
N PRO A 98 -11.81 -1.46 9.66
CA PRO A 98 -12.44 -2.34 10.64
C PRO A 98 -11.96 -3.79 10.55
N CYS A 99 -11.44 -4.24 9.41
CA CYS A 99 -10.82 -5.56 9.30
C CYS A 99 -9.58 -5.74 10.18
N ARG A 100 -9.16 -4.68 10.90
CA ARG A 100 -8.03 -4.66 11.83
C ARG A 100 -8.45 -4.35 13.26
N TRP A 101 -9.78 -4.26 13.54
CA TRP A 101 -10.31 -4.08 14.87
C TRP A 101 -10.38 -5.41 15.61
N LYS A 102 -10.56 -5.33 16.93
CA LYS A 102 -10.79 -6.48 17.81
C LYS A 102 -12.20 -7.02 17.63
N TYR A 103 -12.32 -8.31 17.42
CA TYR A 103 -13.61 -8.99 17.28
C TYR A 103 -13.58 -10.35 18.00
N ALA A 104 -14.77 -10.84 18.37
CA ALA A 104 -14.99 -12.24 18.73
C ALA A 104 -16.00 -12.85 17.75
N LEU A 105 -15.69 -13.98 17.15
CA LEU A 105 -16.62 -14.74 16.31
C LEU A 105 -17.20 -15.92 17.08
N MET A 106 -18.51 -16.03 17.03
CA MET A 106 -19.27 -17.19 17.55
C MET A 106 -20.16 -17.71 16.45
N GLU A 107 -20.12 -19.02 16.20
CA GLU A 107 -21.05 -19.65 15.28
C GLU A 107 -22.38 -19.93 16.03
N GLU A 108 -23.50 -19.51 15.45
CA GLU A 108 -24.84 -19.64 16.07
C GLU A 108 -25.21 -21.10 16.40
N ARG A 109 -24.76 -22.07 15.57
CA ARG A 109 -25.03 -23.51 15.74
C ARG A 109 -24.10 -24.20 16.74
N ARG A 110 -23.06 -23.49 17.23
CA ARG A 110 -22.10 -23.95 18.23
C ARG A 110 -21.93 -22.90 19.33
N PRO A 111 -22.99 -22.64 20.11
CA PRO A 111 -22.92 -21.66 21.17
C PRO A 111 -21.88 -22.09 22.22
N GLY A 112 -20.93 -21.21 22.50
CA GLY A 112 -19.85 -21.47 23.45
C GLY A 112 -18.56 -22.04 22.85
N GLU A 113 -18.53 -22.34 21.55
CA GLU A 113 -17.30 -22.60 20.82
C GLU A 113 -16.85 -21.30 20.15
N TYR A 114 -15.72 -20.79 20.62
CA TYR A 114 -15.06 -19.65 20.00
C TYR A 114 -13.99 -20.18 19.06
N PHE A 115 -14.07 -19.80 17.79
CA PHE A 115 -12.98 -20.08 16.87
C PHE A 115 -11.77 -19.27 17.30
N PRO A 116 -10.55 -19.87 17.36
CA PRO A 116 -9.35 -19.15 17.73
C PRO A 116 -9.08 -18.08 16.68
N ILE A 117 -9.54 -16.91 17.00
CA ILE A 117 -9.08 -15.69 16.39
C ILE A 117 -8.02 -15.25 17.37
N GLU A 118 -6.77 -15.15 16.94
CA GLU A 118 -5.70 -14.83 17.87
C GLU A 118 -5.99 -13.52 18.58
N GLU A 119 -5.92 -13.56 19.88
CA GLU A 119 -6.08 -12.44 20.77
C GLU A 119 -4.76 -12.18 21.48
N ASP A 120 -4.27 -10.97 21.35
CA ASP A 120 -3.21 -10.44 22.19
C ASP A 120 -3.71 -9.26 23.02
N ASP A 121 -2.87 -8.64 23.83
CA ASP A 121 -3.22 -7.49 24.66
C ASP A 121 -3.72 -6.28 23.84
N ASP A 122 -3.45 -6.27 22.51
CA ASP A 122 -3.85 -5.24 21.57
C ASP A 122 -5.10 -5.60 20.72
N GLY A 123 -5.53 -6.86 20.68
CA GLY A 123 -6.80 -7.23 20.04
C GLY A 123 -6.92 -8.57 19.34
N THR A 124 -8.14 -8.79 18.84
CA THR A 124 -8.51 -9.95 18.05
C THR A 124 -8.57 -9.57 16.57
N TYR A 125 -7.89 -10.31 15.69
CA TYR A 125 -7.75 -9.99 14.27
C TYR A 125 -8.37 -11.09 13.40
N ILE A 126 -9.52 -10.80 12.80
CA ILE A 126 -10.27 -11.76 11.97
C ILE A 126 -9.63 -11.97 10.61
N MET A 127 -8.97 -10.94 10.09
CA MET A 127 -8.46 -10.90 8.71
C MET A 127 -7.12 -10.16 8.71
N ASN A 128 -6.06 -10.91 8.91
CA ASN A 128 -4.73 -10.37 9.11
C ASN A 128 -3.93 -10.40 7.80
N SER A 129 -4.23 -9.47 6.88
CA SER A 129 -3.42 -9.30 5.67
C SER A 129 -2.00 -8.89 6.04
N ARG A 130 -1.01 -9.54 5.42
CA ARG A 130 0.39 -9.14 5.47
C ARG A 130 0.57 -7.74 4.92
N ASP A 131 1.69 -7.10 5.21
CA ASP A 131 2.03 -5.81 4.61
C ASP A 131 2.86 -6.02 3.33
N LEU A 132 2.56 -5.25 2.28
CA LEU A 132 3.31 -5.28 1.02
C LEU A 132 4.70 -4.67 1.21
N ASN A 133 5.72 -5.30 0.66
CA ASN A 133 7.06 -4.74 0.56
C ASN A 133 7.75 -5.18 -0.73
N MET A 134 8.00 -4.23 -1.62
CA MET A 134 8.62 -4.44 -2.93
C MET A 134 9.99 -3.75 -3.04
N ILE A 135 10.63 -3.41 -1.92
CA ILE A 135 11.90 -2.66 -1.91
C ILE A 135 13.02 -3.37 -2.68
N ASP A 136 13.04 -4.70 -2.66
CA ASP A 136 14.02 -5.53 -3.37
C ASP A 136 13.70 -5.73 -4.85
N HIS A 137 12.50 -5.34 -5.28
CA HIS A 137 11.96 -5.61 -6.61
C HIS A 137 11.74 -4.34 -7.43
N ILE A 138 12.40 -3.24 -7.04
CA ILE A 138 12.29 -1.94 -7.75
C ILE A 138 12.68 -2.06 -9.21
N PRO A 139 13.77 -2.76 -9.61
CA PRO A 139 14.09 -2.93 -11.02
C PRO A 139 12.96 -3.59 -11.81
N GLU A 140 12.32 -4.63 -11.25
CA GLU A 140 11.24 -5.35 -11.90
C GLU A 140 9.96 -4.49 -12.03
N LEU A 141 9.69 -3.62 -11.04
CA LEU A 141 8.60 -2.64 -11.10
C LEU A 141 8.80 -1.62 -12.23
N ILE A 142 10.02 -1.12 -12.38
CA ILE A 142 10.39 -0.19 -13.47
C ILE A 142 10.28 -0.90 -14.83
N GLU A 143 10.81 -2.13 -14.94
CA GLU A 143 10.73 -2.93 -16.15
C GLU A 143 9.29 -3.28 -16.56
N ALA A 144 8.40 -3.46 -15.60
CA ALA A 144 6.97 -3.66 -15.85
C ALA A 144 6.25 -2.42 -16.37
N GLY A 145 6.93 -1.26 -16.43
CA GLY A 145 6.40 -0.02 -16.95
C GLY A 145 5.50 0.74 -15.95
N ILE A 146 5.78 0.60 -14.66
CA ILE A 146 5.13 1.37 -13.60
C ILE A 146 5.84 2.72 -13.47
N ASP A 147 5.11 3.81 -13.68
CA ASP A 147 5.64 5.18 -13.68
C ASP A 147 5.67 5.79 -12.27
N SER A 148 4.77 5.35 -11.39
CA SER A 148 4.61 5.92 -10.04
C SER A 148 4.45 4.84 -8.98
N PHE A 149 5.27 4.93 -7.92
CA PHE A 149 5.26 3.98 -6.81
C PHE A 149 4.48 4.55 -5.63
N LYS A 150 3.44 3.85 -5.22
CA LYS A 150 2.54 4.28 -4.16
C LYS A 150 2.81 3.56 -2.84
N ILE A 151 3.01 4.34 -1.79
CA ILE A 151 3.18 3.85 -0.42
C ILE A 151 1.87 4.06 0.34
N GLU A 152 1.33 3.00 0.95
CA GLU A 152 0.18 3.10 1.85
C GLU A 152 0.64 3.39 3.27
N GLY A 153 0.27 4.53 3.79
CA GLY A 153 0.68 4.99 5.12
C GLY A 153 -0.40 5.81 5.85
N ARG A 154 -1.67 5.80 5.40
CA ARG A 154 -2.74 6.64 5.97
C ARG A 154 -2.87 6.53 7.50
N ALA A 155 -2.79 5.32 8.04
CA ALA A 155 -2.94 5.06 9.47
C ALA A 155 -1.59 4.93 10.19
N LYS A 156 -0.51 5.35 9.54
CA LYS A 156 0.86 5.25 10.05
C LYS A 156 1.37 6.62 10.51
N SER A 157 2.49 6.62 11.26
CA SER A 157 3.13 7.84 11.74
C SER A 157 3.87 8.60 10.62
N ALA A 158 4.22 9.87 10.88
CA ALA A 158 5.11 10.65 10.01
C ALA A 158 6.49 9.98 9.86
N TYR A 159 7.00 9.37 10.94
CA TYR A 159 8.25 8.60 10.92
C TYR A 159 8.17 7.44 9.92
N TYR A 160 7.08 6.67 9.93
CA TYR A 160 6.86 5.61 8.94
C TYR A 160 6.94 6.15 7.52
N ALA A 161 6.20 7.21 7.23
CA ALA A 161 6.16 7.80 5.89
C ALA A 161 7.56 8.29 5.45
N ALA A 162 8.30 8.93 6.35
CA ALA A 162 9.65 9.42 6.08
C ALA A 162 10.63 8.28 5.79
N CYS A 163 10.68 7.24 6.65
CA CYS A 163 11.59 6.13 6.49
C CYS A 163 11.33 5.33 5.22
N VAL A 164 10.06 4.98 4.95
CA VAL A 164 9.71 4.21 3.74
C VAL A 164 10.01 5.02 2.49
N THR A 165 9.60 6.28 2.44
CA THR A 165 9.83 7.13 1.27
C THR A 165 11.32 7.31 1.00
N ASN A 166 12.12 7.52 2.05
CA ASN A 166 13.56 7.64 1.93
C ASN A 166 14.21 6.37 1.39
N ALA A 167 13.86 5.21 1.95
CA ALA A 167 14.38 3.92 1.49
C ALA A 167 14.02 3.64 0.03
N TYR A 168 12.76 3.84 -0.36
CA TYR A 168 12.34 3.67 -1.77
C TYR A 168 13.00 4.69 -2.70
N ARG A 169 13.23 5.94 -2.26
CA ARG A 169 13.96 6.92 -3.07
C ARG A 169 15.38 6.44 -3.39
N HIS A 170 16.11 5.99 -2.38
CA HIS A 170 17.46 5.44 -2.57
C HIS A 170 17.44 4.16 -3.42
N GLY A 171 16.45 3.30 -3.24
CA GLY A 171 16.27 2.11 -4.07
C GLY A 171 16.02 2.44 -5.54
N ILE A 172 15.18 3.43 -5.83
CA ILE A 172 14.91 3.89 -7.20
C ILE A 172 16.19 4.50 -7.81
N ASP A 173 16.90 5.33 -7.07
CA ASP A 173 18.13 5.96 -7.57
C ASP A 173 19.21 4.91 -7.88
N ALA A 174 19.36 3.90 -7.02
CA ALA A 174 20.25 2.77 -7.25
C ALA A 174 19.84 1.97 -8.50
N ALA A 175 18.55 1.63 -8.62
CA ALA A 175 18.03 0.87 -9.77
C ALA A 175 18.24 1.62 -11.10
N VAL A 176 17.94 2.91 -11.13
CA VAL A 176 18.15 3.76 -12.32
C VAL A 176 19.65 3.87 -12.68
N ALA A 177 20.53 3.88 -11.67
CA ALA A 177 21.99 3.87 -11.88
C ALA A 177 22.55 2.47 -12.21
N GLY A 178 21.72 1.43 -12.26
CA GLY A 178 22.17 0.04 -12.47
C GLY A 178 23.00 -0.51 -11.30
N GLN A 179 22.79 0.03 -10.09
CA GLN A 179 23.48 -0.38 -8.87
C GLN A 179 22.56 -1.24 -7.99
N PRO A 180 23.12 -2.16 -7.19
CA PRO A 180 22.35 -2.90 -6.21
C PRO A 180 21.83 -1.97 -5.10
N LEU A 181 20.68 -2.33 -4.51
CA LEU A 181 20.18 -1.67 -3.31
C LEU A 181 21.17 -1.85 -2.15
N ASP A 182 21.57 -0.75 -1.52
CA ASP A 182 22.36 -0.82 -0.28
C ASP A 182 21.52 -1.50 0.82
N PRO A 183 22.03 -2.56 1.46
CA PRO A 183 21.33 -3.29 2.51
C PRO A 183 20.83 -2.43 3.67
N ILE A 184 21.42 -1.27 3.91
CA ILE A 184 20.97 -0.34 4.97
C ILE A 184 19.50 0.07 4.73
N TRP A 185 19.09 0.31 3.49
CA TRP A 185 17.74 0.76 3.17
C TRP A 185 16.69 -0.33 3.37
N ARG A 186 17.05 -1.59 3.14
CA ARG A 186 16.23 -2.73 3.54
C ARG A 186 16.05 -2.76 5.06
N ALA A 187 17.15 -2.66 5.81
CA ALA A 187 17.10 -2.64 7.27
C ALA A 187 16.30 -1.46 7.83
N GLU A 188 16.30 -0.29 7.17
CA GLU A 188 15.47 0.84 7.58
C GLU A 188 13.96 0.55 7.47
N VAL A 189 13.54 -0.18 6.42
CA VAL A 189 12.12 -0.57 6.26
C VAL A 189 11.67 -1.59 7.31
N ASP A 190 12.60 -2.39 7.87
CA ASP A 190 12.30 -3.34 8.92
C ASP A 190 12.20 -2.69 10.32
N LYS A 191 12.70 -1.47 10.49
CA LYS A 191 12.61 -0.73 11.76
C LYS A 191 11.25 -0.08 12.04
N ILE A 192 10.45 0.16 11.01
CA ILE A 192 9.15 0.79 11.16
C ILE A 192 8.09 -0.23 11.61
N SER A 193 6.98 0.27 12.18
CA SER A 193 5.87 -0.61 12.58
C SER A 193 5.20 -1.25 11.37
N HIS A 194 5.37 -2.55 11.21
CA HIS A 194 4.84 -3.32 10.09
C HIS A 194 4.31 -4.69 10.54
N ARG A 195 3.52 -5.36 9.69
CA ARG A 195 3.22 -6.78 9.77
C ARG A 195 4.21 -7.57 8.93
N HIS A 196 4.18 -8.89 9.02
CA HIS A 196 5.01 -9.72 8.16
C HIS A 196 4.90 -9.29 6.70
N TYR A 197 6.02 -9.06 6.06
CA TYR A 197 6.07 -8.60 4.68
C TYR A 197 5.85 -9.73 3.67
N TYR A 198 5.33 -9.37 2.49
CA TYR A 198 5.22 -10.22 1.31
C TYR A 198 5.15 -9.35 0.05
N GLN A 199 5.19 -9.98 -1.12
CA GLN A 199 5.20 -9.29 -2.42
C GLN A 199 3.78 -9.09 -3.00
N GLY A 200 2.73 -9.28 -2.20
CA GLY A 200 1.35 -9.17 -2.70
C GLY A 200 1.06 -10.17 -3.80
N PHE A 201 0.46 -9.69 -4.87
CA PHE A 201 0.08 -10.51 -6.04
C PHE A 201 1.07 -10.36 -7.21
N TYR A 202 2.16 -9.62 -7.07
CA TYR A 202 3.09 -9.35 -8.17
C TYR A 202 3.64 -10.60 -8.84
N TYR A 203 3.79 -11.69 -8.10
CA TYR A 203 4.21 -13.01 -8.60
C TYR A 203 3.08 -14.01 -8.77
N GLY A 204 1.82 -13.54 -8.84
CA GLY A 204 0.61 -14.34 -8.91
C GLY A 204 -0.11 -14.48 -7.57
N GLN A 205 -1.04 -15.44 -7.48
CA GLN A 205 -1.81 -15.69 -6.26
C GLN A 205 -0.88 -16.10 -5.11
N PRO A 206 -0.82 -15.34 -4.01
CA PRO A 206 0.05 -15.68 -2.90
C PRO A 206 -0.48 -16.94 -2.17
N GLU A 207 0.41 -17.89 -1.87
CA GLU A 207 0.05 -19.09 -1.10
C GLU A 207 -0.44 -18.75 0.32
N LYS A 208 0.12 -17.70 0.93
CA LYS A 208 -0.20 -17.19 2.26
C LYS A 208 -0.31 -15.68 2.26
N GLY A 209 -1.39 -15.14 1.75
CA GLY A 209 -1.66 -13.69 1.76
C GLY A 209 -2.14 -13.17 3.13
N GLN A 210 -2.61 -14.07 4.00
CA GLN A 210 -3.01 -13.84 5.38
C GLN A 210 -2.02 -14.54 6.32
N PHE A 211 -1.81 -13.95 7.50
CA PHE A 211 -0.97 -14.54 8.54
C PHE A 211 -1.84 -14.85 9.75
N TYR A 212 -1.93 -16.13 10.11
CA TYR A 212 -2.84 -16.61 11.16
C TYR A 212 -2.14 -16.90 12.49
N ASP A 213 -0.81 -17.03 12.48
CA ASP A 213 -0.05 -17.45 13.65
C ASP A 213 0.28 -16.28 14.60
N ASP A 214 0.28 -15.04 14.08
CA ASP A 214 0.51 -13.84 14.88
C ASP A 214 -0.17 -12.61 14.22
N ALA A 215 -1.00 -11.92 14.98
CA ALA A 215 -1.71 -10.73 14.50
C ALA A 215 -0.95 -9.43 14.79
N ARG A 216 0.21 -9.52 15.46
CA ARG A 216 0.93 -8.38 15.98
C ARG A 216 1.60 -7.56 14.89
N TYR A 217 1.69 -6.27 15.15
CA TYR A 217 2.66 -5.42 14.49
C TYR A 217 4.05 -5.69 15.10
N ILE A 218 5.03 -5.90 14.24
CA ILE A 218 6.44 -5.91 14.62
C ILE A 218 6.83 -4.47 14.92
N ARG A 219 7.29 -4.18 16.15
CA ARG A 219 7.64 -2.84 16.64
C ARG A 219 8.87 -2.93 17.52
N ASP A 220 9.99 -3.30 16.93
CA ASP A 220 11.25 -3.50 17.66
C ASP A 220 12.02 -2.20 17.86
N TRP A 221 11.57 -1.11 17.22
CA TRP A 221 12.20 0.21 17.23
C TRP A 221 11.19 1.30 17.55
N ASP A 222 11.66 2.33 18.27
CA ASP A 222 10.87 3.50 18.59
C ASP A 222 11.65 4.78 18.28
N VAL A 223 10.93 5.90 18.08
CA VAL A 223 11.55 7.20 17.83
C VAL A 223 12.09 7.74 19.15
N ALA A 224 13.40 7.85 19.25
CA ALA A 224 14.06 8.39 20.45
C ALA A 224 13.96 9.92 20.51
N ALA A 225 14.15 10.60 19.37
CA ALA A 225 14.14 12.06 19.29
C ALA A 225 14.04 12.53 17.83
N TYR A 226 13.71 13.81 17.64
CA TYR A 226 13.73 14.49 16.35
C TYR A 226 14.87 15.51 16.30
N VAL A 227 15.57 15.60 15.17
CA VAL A 227 16.59 16.62 14.94
C VAL A 227 15.90 17.94 14.60
N VAL A 228 16.11 18.96 15.43
CA VAL A 228 15.57 20.33 15.24
C VAL A 228 16.51 21.14 14.37
N SER A 229 17.83 21.04 14.60
CA SER A 229 18.85 21.70 13.83
C SER A 229 20.17 20.93 13.92
N CYS A 230 21.03 21.13 12.92
CA CYS A 230 22.39 20.59 12.91
C CYS A 230 23.34 21.69 12.42
N ASP A 231 24.47 21.87 13.07
CA ASP A 231 25.52 22.81 12.64
C ASP A 231 26.49 22.18 11.63
N SER A 232 27.45 22.96 11.13
CA SER A 232 28.46 22.51 10.17
C SER A 232 29.50 21.54 10.76
N GLU A 233 29.57 21.42 12.08
CA GLU A 233 30.45 20.50 12.79
C GLU A 233 29.79 19.15 13.13
N GLY A 234 28.49 19.02 12.82
CA GLY A 234 27.72 17.80 13.07
C GLY A 234 27.06 17.76 14.44
N ASN A 235 27.07 18.86 15.21
CA ASN A 235 26.33 18.91 16.47
C ASN A 235 24.84 19.13 16.20
N ALA A 236 24.00 18.29 16.76
CA ALA A 236 22.56 18.34 16.55
C ALA A 236 21.80 18.73 17.82
N VAL A 237 20.80 19.59 17.67
CA VAL A 237 19.79 19.87 18.69
C VAL A 237 18.62 18.90 18.48
N LEU A 238 18.26 18.17 19.52
CA LEU A 238 17.22 17.17 19.50
C LEU A 238 16.02 17.61 20.34
N THR A 239 14.81 17.17 19.96
CA THR A 239 13.61 17.22 20.79
C THR A 239 12.97 15.85 20.86
N GLN A 240 12.39 15.51 21.99
CA GLN A 240 11.54 14.34 22.20
C GLN A 240 10.08 14.64 21.90
#